data_5b0faa869f0130a909e2991a69e748a3
#
_entry.id   5b0faa869f0130a909e2991a69e748a3
#
_cell.length_a   1.000
_cell.length_b   1.000
_cell.length_c   1.000
_cell.angle_alpha   90.00
_cell.angle_beta   90.00
_cell.angle_gamma   90.00
#
_symmetry.space_group_name_H-M   'P 1'
#
loop_
_entity.id
_entity.type
_entity.pdbx_description
1 polymer ?
#
loop_
_entity_poly.entity_id
_entity_poly.type
_entity_poly.pdbx_seq_one_letter_code
_entity_poly.pdbx_strand_id
1 'polypeptide(L)'
;MKIYKTINPVAVQNTYYLESDTHLIVVDPGSDWNKIHDKIEQIGKPITAILLTHTHYDHIMSLDILRETYHFPPVYVAESEASWLYTPEMNLSGLPRHDDMENVICKPAEQFFQFEKEYKFDGFHFIVVPTPGHSIGGVSFIFPEEECVITGDALFRETIGRTDLPTSNFEDLIYGIKNNLFTLPNHYTVYPGHGQNTTIAHEKNFNPFFKR
;
A
#
# COMPACT_ATOMS: atom_id res chain seq x y z
N MET A 1 15.12 4.49 -9.58
CA MET A 1 14.62 3.38 -8.73
C MET A 1 14.05 2.28 -9.62
N LYS A 2 14.14 0.98 -9.24
CA LYS A 2 13.42 -0.10 -9.92
C LYS A 2 12.25 -0.56 -9.06
N ILE A 3 11.15 -0.94 -9.70
CA ILE A 3 9.94 -1.41 -9.00
C ILE A 3 9.65 -2.85 -9.45
N TYR A 4 9.56 -3.75 -8.48
CA TYR A 4 9.13 -5.13 -8.70
C TYR A 4 7.84 -5.39 -7.94
N LYS A 5 7.15 -6.47 -8.29
CA LYS A 5 5.91 -6.86 -7.66
C LYS A 5 5.82 -8.38 -7.54
N THR A 6 5.28 -8.86 -6.41
CA THR A 6 4.75 -10.22 -6.27
C THR A 6 3.24 -10.16 -6.05
N ILE A 7 2.53 -11.17 -6.54
CA ILE A 7 1.09 -11.32 -6.31
C ILE A 7 0.90 -12.40 -5.26
N ASN A 8 0.22 -12.05 -4.19
CA ASN A 8 -0.06 -12.93 -3.06
C ASN A 8 -1.41 -13.64 -3.24
N PRO A 9 -1.57 -14.91 -2.77
CA PRO A 9 -2.81 -15.67 -3.01
C PRO A 9 -4.03 -15.12 -2.27
N VAL A 10 -3.87 -14.60 -1.05
CA VAL A 10 -4.99 -13.99 -0.32
C VAL A 10 -5.37 -12.69 -1.00
N ALA A 11 -6.63 -12.54 -1.36
CA ALA A 11 -7.22 -11.41 -2.08
C ALA A 11 -6.52 -11.02 -3.41
N VAL A 12 -5.55 -11.79 -3.89
CA VAL A 12 -4.72 -11.47 -5.08
C VAL A 12 -3.98 -10.13 -4.91
N GLN A 13 -3.51 -9.88 -3.69
CA GLN A 13 -2.87 -8.63 -3.29
C GLN A 13 -1.46 -8.49 -3.90
N ASN A 14 -1.05 -7.25 -4.20
CA ASN A 14 0.26 -6.89 -4.76
C ASN A 14 1.21 -6.38 -3.66
N THR A 15 2.28 -7.10 -3.36
CA THR A 15 3.42 -6.57 -2.60
C THR A 15 4.42 -5.93 -3.56
N TYR A 16 4.89 -4.71 -3.27
CA TYR A 16 5.89 -4.02 -4.09
C TYR A 16 7.25 -3.96 -3.41
N TYR A 17 8.29 -3.98 -4.25
CA TYR A 17 9.70 -3.89 -3.86
C TYR A 17 10.33 -2.75 -4.63
N LEU A 18 10.75 -1.71 -3.91
CA LEU A 18 11.35 -0.51 -4.47
C LEU A 18 12.86 -0.60 -4.25
N GLU A 19 13.61 -0.77 -5.32
CA GLU A 19 15.06 -0.94 -5.28
C GLU A 19 15.74 0.36 -5.66
N SER A 20 16.48 0.99 -4.72
CA SER A 20 17.45 2.05 -5.01
C SER A 20 18.82 1.45 -5.35
N ASP A 21 19.84 2.27 -5.55
CA ASP A 21 21.19 1.78 -5.81
C ASP A 21 21.75 0.96 -4.62
N THR A 22 21.34 1.28 -3.41
CA THR A 22 21.92 0.72 -2.17
C THR A 22 20.95 -0.01 -1.27
N HIS A 23 19.65 0.30 -1.31
CA HIS A 23 18.65 -0.18 -0.35
C HIS A 23 17.35 -0.65 -1.02
N LEU A 24 16.48 -1.23 -0.20
CA LEU A 24 15.17 -1.74 -0.56
C LEU A 24 14.10 -1.14 0.35
N ILE A 25 12.96 -0.76 -0.21
CA ILE A 25 11.70 -0.55 0.51
C ILE A 25 10.74 -1.66 0.12
N VAL A 26 10.04 -2.24 1.09
CA VAL A 26 8.92 -3.17 0.86
C VAL A 26 7.61 -2.44 1.15
N VAL A 27 6.63 -2.56 0.25
CA VAL A 27 5.30 -1.97 0.42
C VAL A 27 4.27 -3.08 0.50
N ASP A 28 3.45 -3.04 1.54
CA ASP A 28 2.32 -3.95 1.79
C ASP A 28 2.72 -5.43 1.72
N PRO A 29 3.47 -5.98 2.69
CA PRO A 29 3.91 -7.36 2.70
C PRO A 29 2.73 -8.32 2.99
N GLY A 30 2.12 -8.84 1.91
CA GLY A 30 0.91 -9.67 1.93
C GLY A 30 1.13 -11.11 2.41
N SER A 31 0.36 -12.06 1.90
CA SER A 31 0.18 -13.38 2.50
C SER A 31 1.24 -14.44 2.14
N ASP A 32 1.99 -14.28 1.06
CA ASP A 32 2.92 -15.32 0.59
C ASP A 32 4.35 -15.03 1.05
N TRP A 33 4.63 -15.32 2.32
CA TRP A 33 5.96 -15.09 2.89
C TRP A 33 7.09 -15.70 2.06
N ASN A 34 6.95 -16.93 1.58
CA ASN A 34 8.02 -17.58 0.83
C ASN A 34 8.35 -16.80 -0.45
N LYS A 35 7.35 -16.39 -1.19
CA LYS A 35 7.52 -15.59 -2.40
C LYS A 35 8.08 -14.21 -2.11
N ILE A 36 7.66 -13.58 -1.01
CA ILE A 36 8.17 -12.28 -0.55
C ILE A 36 9.65 -12.42 -0.18
N HIS A 37 9.99 -13.41 0.63
CA HIS A 37 11.36 -13.71 1.05
C HIS A 37 12.28 -13.98 -0.16
N ASP A 38 11.88 -14.89 -1.06
CA ASP A 38 12.65 -15.20 -2.27
C ASP A 38 12.91 -13.96 -3.13
N LYS A 39 11.94 -13.05 -3.23
CA LYS A 39 12.10 -11.81 -3.98
C LYS A 39 13.08 -10.85 -3.30
N ILE A 40 13.03 -10.72 -1.97
CA ILE A 40 13.96 -9.88 -1.21
C ILE A 40 15.38 -10.44 -1.34
N GLU A 41 15.58 -11.75 -1.17
CA GLU A 41 16.88 -12.41 -1.33
C GLU A 41 17.43 -12.26 -2.76
N GLN A 42 16.57 -12.36 -3.77
CA GLN A 42 16.96 -12.13 -5.17
C GLN A 42 17.48 -10.70 -5.40
N ILE A 43 16.88 -9.70 -4.73
CA ILE A 43 17.32 -8.30 -4.82
C ILE A 43 18.63 -8.11 -4.04
N GLY A 44 18.75 -8.74 -2.88
CA GLY A 44 19.98 -8.80 -2.09
C GLY A 44 20.44 -7.46 -1.49
N LYS A 45 19.50 -6.55 -1.20
CA LYS A 45 19.79 -5.24 -0.60
C LYS A 45 19.15 -5.11 0.77
N PRO A 46 19.78 -4.37 1.71
CA PRO A 46 19.20 -4.14 3.02
C PRO A 46 17.87 -3.36 2.91
N ILE A 47 16.89 -3.75 3.73
CA ILE A 47 15.60 -3.09 3.81
C ILE A 47 15.73 -1.85 4.70
N THR A 48 15.45 -0.68 4.17
CA THR A 48 15.50 0.58 4.92
C THR A 48 14.17 0.94 5.57
N ALA A 49 13.05 0.51 4.98
CA ALA A 49 11.70 0.75 5.50
C ALA A 49 10.68 -0.24 4.95
N ILE A 50 9.60 -0.42 5.70
CA ILE A 50 8.36 -1.04 5.23
C ILE A 50 7.30 0.06 5.22
N LEU A 51 6.62 0.26 4.08
CA LEU A 51 5.57 1.26 3.94
C LEU A 51 4.22 0.54 3.82
N LEU A 52 3.23 0.95 4.60
CA LEU A 52 1.88 0.42 4.52
C LEU A 52 0.95 1.46 3.91
N THR A 53 0.28 1.11 2.80
CA THR A 53 -0.73 1.97 2.19
C THR A 53 -1.96 2.08 3.07
N HIS A 54 -2.31 0.99 3.75
CA HIS A 54 -3.34 0.85 4.79
C HIS A 54 -3.11 -0.47 5.53
N THR A 55 -3.94 -0.80 6.52
CA THR A 55 -3.67 -1.93 7.41
C THR A 55 -4.71 -3.04 7.35
N HIS A 56 -5.42 -3.23 6.22
CA HIS A 56 -6.21 -4.44 6.04
C HIS A 56 -5.31 -5.68 5.99
N TYR A 57 -5.84 -6.79 6.49
CA TYR A 57 -5.07 -8.01 6.79
C TYR A 57 -4.24 -8.53 5.63
N ASP A 58 -4.77 -8.50 4.43
CA ASP A 58 -4.10 -9.01 3.21
C ASP A 58 -2.88 -8.17 2.79
N HIS A 59 -2.74 -6.95 3.30
CA HIS A 59 -1.57 -6.09 3.11
C HIS A 59 -0.48 -6.25 4.18
N ILE A 60 -0.77 -6.94 5.30
CA ILE A 60 0.12 -7.00 6.46
C ILE A 60 0.43 -8.42 6.95
N MET A 61 -0.05 -9.48 6.28
CA MET A 61 0.08 -10.86 6.76
C MET A 61 1.52 -11.34 6.97
N SER A 62 2.48 -10.85 6.18
CA SER A 62 3.90 -11.19 6.34
C SER A 62 4.70 -10.11 7.08
N LEU A 63 4.06 -9.09 7.65
CA LEU A 63 4.74 -7.94 8.23
C LEU A 63 5.71 -8.35 9.36
N ASP A 64 5.24 -9.10 10.35
CA ASP A 64 6.06 -9.44 11.51
C ASP A 64 7.18 -10.42 11.18
N ILE A 65 6.92 -11.45 10.38
CA ILE A 65 7.97 -12.38 9.96
C ILE A 65 9.03 -11.68 9.09
N LEU A 66 8.66 -10.72 8.25
CA LEU A 66 9.59 -9.91 7.48
C LEU A 66 10.47 -9.08 8.43
N ARG A 67 9.88 -8.39 9.41
CA ARG A 67 10.62 -7.61 10.39
C ARG A 67 11.61 -8.46 11.18
N GLU A 68 11.18 -9.62 11.67
CA GLU A 68 12.02 -10.54 12.44
C GLU A 68 13.18 -11.08 11.60
N THR A 69 12.94 -11.38 10.33
CA THR A 69 13.97 -11.93 9.43
C THR A 69 15.02 -10.89 9.06
N TYR A 70 14.61 -9.61 8.87
CA TYR A 70 15.49 -8.55 8.34
C TYR A 70 15.86 -7.48 9.39
N HIS A 71 16.02 -7.88 10.65
CA HIS A 71 16.55 -7.02 11.74
C HIS A 71 15.67 -5.80 12.05
N PHE A 72 14.34 -5.95 11.99
CA PHE A 72 13.35 -4.95 12.37
C PHE A 72 13.46 -3.62 11.62
N PRO A 73 13.40 -3.61 10.27
CA PRO A 73 13.28 -2.36 9.54
C PRO A 73 12.05 -1.60 10.00
N PRO A 74 12.12 -0.24 10.10
CA PRO A 74 11.01 0.56 10.59
C PRO A 74 9.78 0.44 9.68
N VAL A 75 8.61 0.33 10.31
CA VAL A 75 7.31 0.32 9.65
C VAL A 75 6.69 1.70 9.69
N TYR A 76 6.27 2.20 8.54
CA TYR A 76 5.54 3.46 8.39
C TYR A 76 4.07 3.20 8.08
N VAL A 77 3.18 3.86 8.82
CA VAL A 77 1.73 3.72 8.69
C VAL A 77 1.02 5.06 8.94
N ALA A 78 -0.21 5.22 8.47
CA ALA A 78 -1.04 6.35 8.89
C ALA A 78 -1.42 6.19 10.37
N GLU A 79 -1.27 7.25 11.17
CA GLU A 79 -1.53 7.22 12.62
C GLU A 79 -2.96 6.72 12.94
N SER A 80 -3.94 7.09 12.11
CA SER A 80 -5.34 6.67 12.27
C SER A 80 -5.58 5.15 12.18
N GLU A 81 -4.66 4.40 11.56
CA GLU A 81 -4.74 2.94 11.44
C GLU A 81 -3.64 2.19 12.22
N ALA A 82 -2.80 2.89 12.96
CA ALA A 82 -1.68 2.27 13.65
C ALA A 82 -2.13 1.15 14.62
N SER A 83 -3.24 1.35 15.32
CA SER A 83 -3.82 0.34 16.23
C SER A 83 -4.46 -0.84 15.51
N TRP A 84 -4.79 -0.72 14.22
CA TRP A 84 -5.40 -1.80 13.46
C TRP A 84 -4.43 -2.96 13.21
N LEU A 85 -3.12 -2.70 13.22
CA LEU A 85 -2.09 -3.73 13.12
C LEU A 85 -2.29 -4.88 14.10
N TYR A 86 -2.83 -4.59 15.29
CA TYR A 86 -3.06 -5.57 16.36
C TYR A 86 -4.53 -5.68 16.79
N THR A 87 -5.46 -5.18 15.98
CA THR A 87 -6.91 -5.25 16.24
C THR A 87 -7.62 -5.96 15.07
N PRO A 88 -7.82 -7.29 15.16
CA PRO A 88 -8.37 -8.09 14.06
C PRO A 88 -9.71 -7.62 13.50
N GLU A 89 -10.57 -7.07 14.35
CA GLU A 89 -11.87 -6.53 13.91
C GLU A 89 -11.69 -5.29 13.00
N MET A 90 -10.64 -4.52 13.24
CA MET A 90 -10.36 -3.29 12.48
C MET A 90 -9.55 -3.58 11.22
N ASN A 91 -8.58 -4.47 11.28
CA ASN A 91 -7.84 -4.90 10.08
C ASN A 91 -8.62 -5.94 9.24
N LEU A 92 -9.82 -6.27 9.66
CA LEU A 92 -10.80 -7.14 9.01
C LEU A 92 -10.47 -8.65 9.06
N SER A 93 -9.38 -9.09 9.65
CA SER A 93 -9.08 -10.52 9.78
C SER A 93 -10.02 -11.21 10.78
N GLY A 94 -10.52 -10.49 11.78
CA GLY A 94 -11.45 -11.00 12.79
C GLY A 94 -12.93 -10.95 12.39
N LEU A 95 -13.25 -10.67 11.13
CA LEU A 95 -14.66 -10.68 10.69
C LEU A 95 -15.17 -12.12 10.50
N PRO A 96 -16.46 -12.40 10.84
CA PRO A 96 -17.03 -13.76 10.74
C PRO A 96 -16.86 -14.44 9.38
N ARG A 97 -16.76 -13.66 8.30
CA ARG A 97 -16.53 -14.19 6.93
C ARG A 97 -15.12 -14.79 6.72
N HIS A 98 -14.22 -14.64 7.69
CA HIS A 98 -12.85 -15.14 7.68
C HIS A 98 -12.60 -16.17 8.78
N ASP A 99 -13.65 -16.89 9.22
CA ASP A 99 -13.54 -17.95 10.23
C ASP A 99 -12.63 -19.12 9.80
N ASP A 100 -12.27 -19.19 8.52
CA ASP A 100 -11.35 -20.18 7.93
C ASP A 100 -9.88 -19.76 8.00
N MET A 101 -9.58 -18.58 8.57
CA MET A 101 -8.25 -18.03 8.62
C MET A 101 -7.93 -17.50 10.04
N GLU A 102 -6.67 -17.62 10.45
CA GLU A 102 -6.22 -17.06 11.72
C GLU A 102 -6.26 -15.53 11.70
N ASN A 103 -6.54 -14.93 12.87
CA ASN A 103 -6.49 -13.48 13.04
C ASN A 103 -5.08 -12.96 12.79
N VAL A 104 -4.97 -11.88 12.02
CA VAL A 104 -3.71 -11.18 11.79
C VAL A 104 -3.49 -10.17 12.92
N ILE A 105 -2.43 -10.40 13.71
CA ILE A 105 -2.04 -9.54 14.83
C ILE A 105 -0.55 -9.26 14.68
N CYS A 106 -0.22 -8.01 14.33
CA CYS A 106 1.16 -7.56 14.12
C CYS A 106 1.62 -6.68 15.27
N LYS A 107 2.94 -6.56 15.45
CA LYS A 107 3.55 -5.61 16.37
C LYS A 107 3.28 -4.16 15.93
N PRO A 108 3.21 -3.19 16.87
CA PRO A 108 3.04 -1.78 16.53
C PRO A 108 4.09 -1.27 15.54
N ALA A 109 3.71 -0.29 14.73
CA ALA A 109 4.61 0.44 13.85
C ALA A 109 5.43 1.47 14.64
N GLU A 110 6.64 1.79 14.15
CA GLU A 110 7.55 2.76 14.77
C GLU A 110 7.36 4.19 14.26
N GLN A 111 6.81 4.34 13.05
CA GLN A 111 6.75 5.62 12.37
C GLN A 111 5.35 5.94 11.85
N PHE A 112 4.94 7.20 11.98
CA PHE A 112 3.68 7.69 11.41
C PHE A 112 3.94 8.64 10.26
N PHE A 113 3.18 8.48 9.16
CA PHE A 113 3.30 9.38 8.02
C PHE A 113 2.90 10.80 8.40
N GLN A 114 3.70 11.75 7.90
CA GLN A 114 3.32 13.16 7.83
C GLN A 114 2.89 13.44 6.38
N PHE A 115 1.66 13.88 6.19
CA PHE A 115 1.11 14.12 4.87
C PHE A 115 1.74 15.34 4.19
N GLU A 116 1.80 15.31 2.87
CA GLU A 116 2.38 16.35 2.02
C GLU A 116 3.87 16.60 2.26
N LYS A 117 4.51 15.78 3.10
CA LYS A 117 5.94 15.84 3.37
C LYS A 117 6.71 15.04 2.33
N GLU A 118 7.84 15.59 1.89
CA GLU A 118 8.84 14.86 1.12
C GLU A 118 9.67 13.94 2.03
N TYR A 119 9.76 12.69 1.65
CA TYR A 119 10.64 11.70 2.26
C TYR A 119 11.85 11.47 1.36
N LYS A 120 13.05 11.69 1.90
CA LYS A 120 14.33 11.52 1.19
C LYS A 120 15.29 10.75 2.08
N PHE A 121 15.53 9.50 1.77
CA PHE A 121 16.52 8.65 2.45
C PHE A 121 16.95 7.48 1.57
N ASP A 122 18.20 7.04 1.70
CA ASP A 122 18.77 5.84 1.08
C ASP A 122 18.53 5.71 -0.43
N GLY A 123 18.50 6.85 -1.15
CA GLY A 123 18.25 6.90 -2.59
C GLY A 123 16.77 6.84 -2.98
N PHE A 124 15.86 6.96 -2.04
CA PHE A 124 14.42 7.12 -2.29
C PHE A 124 13.97 8.56 -2.11
N HIS A 125 13.08 9.00 -2.99
CA HIS A 125 12.39 10.29 -2.87
C HIS A 125 10.90 10.07 -3.18
N PHE A 126 10.03 10.31 -2.19
CA PHE A 126 8.58 10.18 -2.36
C PHE A 126 7.80 11.16 -1.47
N ILE A 127 6.54 11.36 -1.85
CA ILE A 127 5.57 12.19 -1.12
C ILE A 127 4.41 11.29 -0.71
N VAL A 128 3.94 11.43 0.52
CA VAL A 128 2.78 10.70 1.05
C VAL A 128 1.56 11.62 0.99
N VAL A 129 0.52 11.17 0.29
CA VAL A 129 -0.75 11.89 0.21
C VAL A 129 -1.89 11.05 0.76
N PRO A 130 -2.87 11.65 1.49
CA PRO A 130 -4.02 10.91 1.99
C PRO A 130 -4.95 10.53 0.84
N THR A 131 -5.37 9.27 0.81
CA THR A 131 -6.40 8.74 -0.08
C THR A 131 -7.39 7.88 0.70
N PRO A 132 -8.02 8.47 1.76
CA PRO A 132 -8.96 7.74 2.60
C PRO A 132 -10.23 7.39 1.84
N GLY A 133 -11.01 6.45 2.41
CA GLY A 133 -12.35 6.10 1.94
C GLY A 133 -12.54 4.63 1.62
N HIS A 134 -11.51 3.88 1.21
CA HIS A 134 -11.48 2.44 1.33
C HIS A 134 -11.25 2.03 2.79
N SER A 135 -10.32 2.69 3.44
CA SER A 135 -10.09 2.70 4.87
C SER A 135 -9.81 4.14 5.33
N ILE A 136 -9.91 4.40 6.64
CA ILE A 136 -9.80 5.76 7.17
C ILE A 136 -8.39 6.36 7.03
N GLY A 137 -7.36 5.53 7.07
CA GLY A 137 -5.95 5.94 6.98
C GLY A 137 -5.29 5.59 5.66
N GLY A 138 -6.07 5.28 4.63
CA GLY A 138 -5.54 4.97 3.30
C GLY A 138 -4.65 6.08 2.76
N VAL A 139 -3.45 5.73 2.28
CA VAL A 139 -2.47 6.66 1.70
C VAL A 139 -1.96 6.18 0.36
N SER A 140 -1.46 7.12 -0.44
CA SER A 140 -0.73 6.84 -1.69
C SER A 140 0.67 7.43 -1.64
N PHE A 141 1.63 6.74 -2.28
CA PHE A 141 3.03 7.14 -2.35
C PHE A 141 3.36 7.63 -3.75
N ILE A 142 3.64 8.92 -3.90
CA ILE A 142 4.01 9.55 -5.18
C ILE A 142 5.53 9.57 -5.28
N PHE A 143 6.08 9.04 -6.38
CA PHE A 143 7.50 9.05 -6.72
C PHE A 143 7.71 9.96 -7.93
N PRO A 144 8.05 11.25 -7.71
CA PRO A 144 8.12 12.23 -8.81
C PRO A 144 9.20 11.92 -9.84
N GLU A 145 10.35 11.38 -9.41
CA GLU A 145 11.48 11.06 -10.29
C GLU A 145 11.21 9.83 -11.16
N GLU A 146 10.41 8.90 -10.67
CA GLU A 146 9.97 7.70 -11.40
C GLU A 146 8.65 7.88 -12.14
N GLU A 147 8.04 9.04 -12.00
CA GLU A 147 6.76 9.38 -12.66
C GLU A 147 5.67 8.33 -12.37
N CYS A 148 5.56 7.94 -11.10
CA CYS A 148 4.61 6.91 -10.70
C CYS A 148 4.00 7.16 -9.31
N VAL A 149 2.94 6.40 -9.00
CA VAL A 149 2.25 6.42 -7.72
C VAL A 149 1.82 5.00 -7.32
N ILE A 150 2.06 4.63 -6.06
CA ILE A 150 1.51 3.42 -5.44
C ILE A 150 0.25 3.84 -4.68
N THR A 151 -0.89 3.26 -5.01
CA THR A 151 -2.21 3.75 -4.56
C THR A 151 -2.87 2.87 -3.50
N GLY A 152 -2.27 1.72 -3.15
CA GLY A 152 -2.97 0.74 -2.32
C GLY A 152 -4.37 0.48 -2.88
N ASP A 153 -5.34 0.47 -2.01
CA ASP A 153 -6.73 0.18 -2.36
C ASP A 153 -7.59 1.43 -2.65
N ALA A 154 -6.94 2.53 -3.04
CA ALA A 154 -7.69 3.72 -3.46
C ALA A 154 -8.11 3.63 -4.94
N LEU A 155 -7.16 3.47 -5.87
CA LEU A 155 -7.41 3.51 -7.30
C LEU A 155 -6.84 2.26 -7.99
N PHE A 156 -7.69 1.51 -8.67
CA PHE A 156 -7.35 0.35 -9.48
C PHE A 156 -7.60 0.62 -10.97
N ARG A 157 -7.20 -0.33 -11.80
CA ARG A 157 -7.52 -0.27 -13.23
C ARG A 157 -9.04 -0.39 -13.45
N GLU A 158 -9.65 0.71 -13.93
CA GLU A 158 -11.08 0.83 -14.25
C GLU A 158 -12.04 0.60 -13.06
N THR A 159 -11.51 0.70 -11.84
CA THR A 159 -12.32 0.64 -10.62
C THR A 159 -11.65 1.39 -9.47
N ILE A 160 -12.30 1.42 -8.31
CA ILE A 160 -11.79 1.99 -7.05
C ILE A 160 -11.93 0.95 -5.93
N GLY A 161 -11.29 1.20 -4.79
CA GLY A 161 -11.48 0.41 -3.59
C GLY A 161 -12.95 0.36 -3.17
N ARG A 162 -13.37 -0.77 -2.59
CA ARG A 162 -14.73 -0.89 -2.06
C ARG A 162 -14.94 0.05 -0.87
N THR A 163 -16.15 0.55 -0.73
CA THR A 163 -16.53 1.53 0.30
C THR A 163 -17.71 1.05 1.15
N ASP A 164 -17.87 -0.26 1.31
CA ASP A 164 -18.89 -0.91 2.11
C ASP A 164 -18.29 -1.64 3.35
N LEU A 165 -17.04 -1.33 3.68
CA LEU A 165 -16.33 -1.85 4.85
C LEU A 165 -16.50 -0.92 6.06
N PRO A 166 -16.24 -1.40 7.29
CA PRO A 166 -16.14 -0.53 8.45
C PRO A 166 -15.17 0.63 8.19
N THR A 167 -15.54 1.84 8.57
CA THR A 167 -14.80 3.10 8.35
C THR A 167 -14.64 3.57 6.90
N SER A 168 -15.17 2.82 5.93
CA SER A 168 -15.15 3.25 4.52
C SER A 168 -16.09 4.42 4.25
N ASN A 169 -15.75 5.25 3.27
CA ASN A 169 -16.56 6.39 2.82
C ASN A 169 -16.33 6.65 1.32
N PHE A 170 -17.38 6.55 0.54
CA PHE A 170 -17.30 6.73 -0.91
C PHE A 170 -16.91 8.14 -1.32
N GLU A 171 -17.51 9.16 -0.66
CA GLU A 171 -17.25 10.57 -0.97
C GLU A 171 -15.79 10.93 -0.68
N ASP A 172 -15.24 10.45 0.44
CA ASP A 172 -13.84 10.68 0.81
C ASP A 172 -12.89 10.03 -0.21
N LEU A 173 -13.20 8.80 -0.66
CA LEU A 173 -12.38 8.11 -1.66
C LEU A 173 -12.38 8.85 -3.00
N ILE A 174 -13.55 9.25 -3.49
CA ILE A 174 -13.66 10.03 -4.72
C ILE A 174 -12.95 11.38 -4.58
N TYR A 175 -13.07 12.03 -3.43
CA TYR A 175 -12.40 13.30 -3.16
C TYR A 175 -10.87 13.12 -3.16
N GLY A 176 -10.35 12.13 -2.42
CA GLY A 176 -8.91 11.83 -2.34
C GLY A 176 -8.31 11.52 -3.71
N ILE A 177 -8.97 10.68 -4.52
CA ILE A 177 -8.50 10.36 -5.87
C ILE A 177 -8.48 11.60 -6.76
N LYS A 178 -9.55 12.40 -6.76
CA LYS A 178 -9.62 13.61 -7.63
C LYS A 178 -8.59 14.67 -7.26
N ASN A 179 -8.39 14.91 -5.97
CA ASN A 179 -7.58 16.04 -5.53
C ASN A 179 -6.10 15.68 -5.32
N ASN A 180 -5.77 14.41 -5.08
CA ASN A 180 -4.39 13.99 -4.82
C ASN A 180 -3.79 13.13 -5.96
N LEU A 181 -4.60 12.32 -6.66
CA LEU A 181 -4.10 11.46 -7.72
C LEU A 181 -4.36 12.04 -9.12
N PHE A 182 -5.56 12.55 -9.40
CA PHE A 182 -5.89 13.09 -10.73
C PHE A 182 -5.26 14.45 -11.01
N THR A 183 -4.62 15.08 -10.03
CA THR A 183 -3.76 16.26 -10.20
C THR A 183 -2.38 15.90 -10.77
N LEU A 184 -1.97 14.62 -10.66
CA LEU A 184 -0.71 14.14 -11.22
C LEU A 184 -0.71 14.19 -12.75
N PRO A 185 0.47 14.29 -13.38
CA PRO A 185 0.62 14.22 -14.83
C PRO A 185 0.00 12.95 -15.40
N ASN A 186 -0.60 13.06 -16.56
CA ASN A 186 -1.37 11.98 -17.20
C ASN A 186 -0.57 10.71 -17.48
N HIS A 187 0.75 10.82 -17.70
CA HIS A 187 1.64 9.70 -18.01
C HIS A 187 2.07 8.90 -16.77
N TYR A 188 1.81 9.39 -15.55
CA TYR A 188 2.17 8.67 -14.33
C TYR A 188 1.58 7.28 -14.31
N THR A 189 2.45 6.30 -14.04
CA THR A 189 2.04 4.90 -13.83
C THR A 189 1.43 4.74 -12.45
N VAL A 190 0.28 4.06 -12.37
CA VAL A 190 -0.41 3.72 -11.12
C VAL A 190 -0.12 2.25 -10.79
N TYR A 191 0.38 2.02 -9.58
CA TYR A 191 0.65 0.71 -8.99
C TYR A 191 -0.37 0.42 -7.88
N PRO A 192 -1.45 -0.33 -8.16
CA PRO A 192 -2.53 -0.55 -7.21
C PRO A 192 -2.23 -1.70 -6.23
N GLY A 193 -2.96 -1.74 -5.10
CA GLY A 193 -2.91 -2.84 -4.13
C GLY A 193 -3.36 -4.18 -4.71
N HIS A 194 -4.22 -4.17 -5.73
CA HIS A 194 -4.71 -5.37 -6.42
C HIS A 194 -4.72 -5.17 -7.94
N GLY A 195 -4.55 -6.29 -8.66
CA GLY A 195 -4.71 -6.33 -10.12
C GLY A 195 -3.53 -5.72 -10.90
N GLN A 196 -3.86 -5.20 -12.09
CA GLN A 196 -2.88 -4.70 -13.05
C GLN A 196 -2.57 -3.22 -12.83
N ASN A 197 -1.35 -2.82 -13.21
CA ASN A 197 -0.98 -1.42 -13.29
C ASN A 197 -1.83 -0.68 -14.34
N THR A 198 -1.98 0.64 -14.14
CA THR A 198 -2.69 1.53 -15.06
C THR A 198 -1.95 2.86 -15.16
N THR A 199 -2.59 3.90 -15.70
CA THR A 199 -2.05 5.27 -15.75
C THR A 199 -3.10 6.27 -15.32
N ILE A 200 -2.67 7.44 -14.87
CA ILE A 200 -3.58 8.55 -14.52
C ILE A 200 -4.46 8.93 -15.72
N ALA A 201 -3.89 8.96 -16.95
CA ALA A 201 -4.67 9.22 -18.14
C ALA A 201 -5.76 8.18 -18.40
N HIS A 202 -5.42 6.90 -18.23
CA HIS A 202 -6.38 5.81 -18.44
C HIS A 202 -7.55 5.94 -17.48
N GLU A 203 -7.27 6.13 -16.19
CA GLU A 203 -8.32 6.21 -15.17
C GLU A 203 -9.21 7.45 -15.31
N LYS A 204 -8.66 8.59 -15.67
CA LYS A 204 -9.46 9.79 -16.00
C LYS A 204 -10.44 9.55 -17.13
N ASN A 205 -10.06 8.73 -18.14
CA ASN A 205 -10.86 8.53 -19.34
C ASN A 205 -11.79 7.32 -19.29
N PHE A 206 -11.41 6.26 -18.60
CA PHE A 206 -12.10 4.96 -18.69
C PHE A 206 -12.69 4.47 -17.38
N ASN A 207 -12.24 4.97 -16.23
CA ASN A 207 -12.77 4.53 -14.95
C ASN A 207 -14.25 4.97 -14.79
N PRO A 208 -15.18 4.02 -14.62
CA PRO A 208 -16.62 4.30 -14.60
C PRO A 208 -17.07 5.20 -13.43
N PHE A 209 -16.32 5.23 -12.33
CA PHE A 209 -16.62 6.06 -11.15
C PHE A 209 -16.37 7.57 -11.40
N PHE A 210 -15.64 7.92 -12.47
CA PHE A 210 -15.28 9.29 -12.80
C PHE A 210 -15.83 9.75 -14.16
N LYS A 211 -16.50 8.88 -14.91
CA LYS A 211 -17.22 9.27 -16.13
C LYS A 211 -18.42 10.13 -15.74
N ARG A 212 -18.56 11.26 -16.41
CA ARG A 212 -19.76 12.09 -16.40
C ARG A 212 -20.79 11.58 -17.40
#